data_621edb622d3265a2a990d1ee7ddb9bec
#
_entry.id   621edb622d3265a2a990d1ee7ddb9bec
#
_cell.length_a   1.000
_cell.length_b   1.000
_cell.length_c   1.000
_cell.angle_alpha   90.00
_cell.angle_beta   90.00
_cell.angle_gamma   90.00
#
_symmetry.space_group_name_H-M   'P 1'
#
loop_
_entity.id
_entity.type
_entity.pdbx_description
1 polymer ?
#
loop_
_entity_poly.entity_id
_entity_poly.type
_entity_poly.pdbx_seq_one_letter_code
_entity_poly.pdbx_strand_id
1 'polypeptide(L)'
;MKAVVLEEQGVINVREVPDVKDPGPGELRIAPHTVGVCGSDLHYYTHGRVGKYVVEQPMILGHEAAGTVLEVGPGVTDFKPGDRVALEPGIPDMTSRASRLGMYNVDPAVRFFATPPIDGCLCEEVIHPAAFTYHLPDSMSFGEGALLEPTAVGMWAATKARIKPGDVCVVTGS
;
A
#
# COMPACT_ATOMS: atom_id res chain seq x y z
N MET A 1 17.34 7.87 -5.16
CA MET A 1 16.13 7.66 -5.97
C MET A 1 15.18 8.84 -5.83
N LYS A 2 14.26 9.05 -6.80
CA LYS A 2 13.23 10.10 -6.69
C LYS A 2 12.00 9.62 -5.93
N ALA A 3 11.38 10.53 -5.18
CA ALA A 3 10.12 10.28 -4.48
C ALA A 3 9.23 11.52 -4.47
N VAL A 4 7.92 11.31 -4.34
CA VAL A 4 6.94 12.38 -4.08
C VAL A 4 6.78 12.50 -2.57
N VAL A 5 7.25 13.59 -2.02
CA VAL A 5 7.34 13.82 -0.58
C VAL A 5 6.39 14.93 -0.16
N LEU A 6 5.53 14.65 0.79
CA LEU A 6 4.81 15.66 1.56
C LEU A 6 5.79 16.22 2.61
N GLU A 7 6.28 17.44 2.38
CA GLU A 7 7.25 18.09 3.26
C GLU A 7 6.59 18.61 4.55
N GLU A 8 5.46 19.24 4.37
CA GLU A 8 4.57 19.75 5.42
C GLU A 8 3.16 19.93 4.83
N GLN A 9 2.20 20.26 5.65
CA GLN A 9 0.83 20.52 5.20
C GLN A 9 0.82 21.53 4.04
N GLY A 10 0.24 21.13 2.90
CA GLY A 10 0.10 21.96 1.71
C GLY A 10 1.34 22.03 0.81
N VAL A 11 2.43 21.33 1.14
CA VAL A 11 3.69 21.39 0.37
C VAL A 11 4.11 19.96 -0.06
N ILE A 12 4.03 19.69 -1.36
CA ILE A 12 4.52 18.45 -1.97
C ILE A 12 5.65 18.77 -2.95
N ASN A 13 6.74 18.02 -2.88
CA ASN A 13 7.86 18.10 -3.79
C ASN A 13 8.24 16.72 -4.34
N VAL A 14 8.75 16.71 -5.58
CA VAL A 14 9.51 15.57 -6.10
C VAL A 14 10.97 15.85 -5.81
N ARG A 15 11.60 15.01 -5.01
CA ARG A 15 13.00 15.18 -4.64
C ARG A 15 13.77 13.86 -4.55
N GLU A 16 15.07 13.96 -4.53
CA GLU A 16 15.94 12.84 -4.23
C GLU A 16 15.83 12.45 -2.76
N VAL A 17 15.70 11.16 -2.52
CA VAL A 17 15.75 10.50 -1.22
C VAL A 17 16.79 9.37 -1.27
N PRO A 18 17.27 8.87 -0.13
CA PRO A 18 18.16 7.71 -0.12
C PRO A 18 17.58 6.52 -0.88
N ASP A 19 18.44 5.75 -1.54
CA ASP A 19 18.04 4.52 -2.20
C ASP A 19 17.60 3.48 -1.15
N VAL A 20 16.72 2.56 -1.57
CA VAL A 20 16.30 1.45 -0.72
C VAL A 20 17.46 0.48 -0.48
N LYS A 21 17.38 -0.27 0.62
CA LYS A 21 18.35 -1.33 0.92
C LYS A 21 18.17 -2.51 -0.03
N ASP A 22 19.13 -3.43 0.00
CA ASP A 22 18.94 -4.74 -0.62
C ASP A 22 17.81 -5.51 0.10
N PRO A 23 16.99 -6.29 -0.65
CA PRO A 23 15.90 -7.02 -0.04
C PRO A 23 16.42 -8.10 0.93
N GLY A 24 15.92 -8.08 2.14
CA GLY A 24 16.20 -9.08 3.17
C GLY A 24 15.46 -10.40 2.94
N PRO A 25 15.62 -11.37 3.85
CA PRO A 25 14.90 -12.64 3.77
C PRO A 25 13.38 -12.43 3.70
N GLY A 26 12.74 -13.03 2.68
CA GLY A 26 11.29 -12.93 2.46
C GLY A 26 10.82 -11.61 1.87
N GLU A 27 11.72 -10.73 1.44
CA GLU A 27 11.39 -9.43 0.86
C GLU A 27 11.65 -9.39 -0.66
N LEU A 28 11.02 -8.42 -1.30
CA LEU A 28 11.18 -8.08 -2.70
C LEU A 28 11.59 -6.62 -2.83
N ARG A 29 12.45 -6.31 -3.81
CA ARG A 29 12.63 -4.97 -4.35
C ARG A 29 11.68 -4.80 -5.52
N ILE A 30 10.82 -3.80 -5.47
CA ILE A 30 9.77 -3.58 -6.45
C ILE A 30 9.88 -2.15 -6.96
N ALA A 31 9.79 -1.98 -8.29
CA ALA A 31 9.57 -0.67 -8.92
C ALA A 31 8.07 -0.43 -9.08
N PRO A 32 7.45 0.47 -8.31
CA PRO A 32 6.07 0.90 -8.54
C PRO A 32 5.94 1.52 -9.94
N HIS A 33 5.02 1.00 -10.74
CA HIS A 33 4.72 1.54 -12.06
C HIS A 33 3.54 2.52 -12.00
N THR A 34 2.54 2.16 -11.21
CA THR A 34 1.33 2.96 -11.01
C THR A 34 0.99 2.97 -9.54
N VAL A 35 0.73 4.17 -9.03
CA VAL A 35 0.28 4.38 -7.65
C VAL A 35 -0.98 5.24 -7.70
N GLY A 36 -2.05 4.77 -7.09
CA GLY A 36 -3.29 5.51 -6.91
C GLY A 36 -3.12 6.63 -5.86
N VAL A 37 -3.95 7.65 -5.96
CA VAL A 37 -4.04 8.74 -4.99
C VAL A 37 -5.32 8.56 -4.18
N CYS A 38 -5.17 8.19 -2.92
CA CYS A 38 -6.27 8.01 -2.00
C CYS A 38 -6.75 9.32 -1.39
N GLY A 39 -7.99 9.34 -0.91
CA GLY A 39 -8.50 10.46 -0.10
C GLY A 39 -7.67 10.74 1.16
N SER A 40 -7.00 9.73 1.72
CA SER A 40 -6.08 9.92 2.85
C SER A 40 -4.83 10.73 2.48
N ASP A 41 -4.26 10.53 1.27
CA ASP A 41 -3.13 11.35 0.79
C ASP A 41 -3.57 12.82 0.68
N LEU A 42 -4.79 13.05 0.16
CA LEU A 42 -5.36 14.39 0.10
C LEU A 42 -5.59 14.99 1.50
N HIS A 43 -6.04 14.19 2.46
CA HIS A 43 -6.21 14.65 3.85
C HIS A 43 -4.87 15.01 4.50
N TYR A 44 -3.82 14.20 4.31
CA TYR A 44 -2.48 14.55 4.79
C TYR A 44 -2.00 15.86 4.15
N TYR A 45 -2.20 16.03 2.83
CA TYR A 45 -1.85 17.27 2.15
C TYR A 45 -2.59 18.48 2.70
N THR A 46 -3.93 18.39 2.84
CA THR A 46 -4.77 19.57 3.17
C THR A 46 -4.83 19.85 4.66
N HIS A 47 -4.74 18.84 5.52
CA HIS A 47 -4.95 18.98 6.97
C HIS A 47 -3.74 18.55 7.82
N GLY A 48 -2.68 18.02 7.21
CA GLY A 48 -1.50 17.51 7.91
C GLY A 48 -1.77 16.26 8.76
N ARG A 49 -2.97 15.66 8.68
CA ARG A 49 -3.33 14.52 9.52
C ARG A 49 -4.53 13.74 9.01
N VAL A 50 -4.60 12.46 9.41
CA VAL A 50 -5.80 11.61 9.31
C VAL A 50 -6.08 11.01 10.70
N GLY A 51 -7.16 11.43 11.35
CA GLY A 51 -7.46 11.00 12.70
C GLY A 51 -6.32 11.32 13.69
N LYS A 52 -5.76 10.29 14.33
CA LYS A 52 -4.64 10.41 15.27
C LYS A 52 -3.25 10.49 14.60
N TYR A 53 -3.17 10.16 13.31
CA TYR A 53 -1.91 10.14 12.58
C TYR A 53 -1.60 11.53 12.04
N VAL A 54 -0.56 12.12 12.56
CA VAL A 54 -0.12 13.50 12.23
C VAL A 54 1.19 13.43 11.47
N VAL A 55 1.32 14.22 10.41
CA VAL A 55 2.57 14.38 9.66
C VAL A 55 3.47 15.33 10.46
N GLU A 56 4.41 14.77 11.21
CA GLU A 56 5.37 15.50 12.03
C GLU A 56 6.72 15.69 11.33
N GLN A 57 6.96 14.93 10.25
CA GLN A 57 8.18 14.95 9.45
C GLN A 57 7.82 14.74 7.97
N PRO A 58 8.69 15.14 7.02
CA PRO A 58 8.49 14.82 5.61
C PRO A 58 8.24 13.33 5.40
N MET A 59 7.26 13.00 4.56
CA MET A 59 6.78 11.64 4.34
C MET A 59 6.53 11.38 2.86
N ILE A 60 6.95 10.21 2.35
CA ILE A 60 6.56 9.74 1.02
C ILE A 60 5.08 9.33 1.07
N LEU A 61 4.28 9.80 0.11
CA LEU A 61 2.86 9.47 -0.03
C LEU A 61 2.63 8.16 -0.81
N GLY A 62 1.35 7.75 -0.91
CA GLY A 62 0.88 6.65 -1.76
C GLY A 62 0.94 5.28 -1.10
N HIS A 63 -0.11 4.48 -1.35
CA HIS A 63 -0.24 3.12 -0.81
C HIS A 63 -1.03 2.18 -1.73
N GLU A 64 -1.62 2.66 -2.81
CA GLU A 64 -2.39 1.88 -3.79
C GLU A 64 -1.48 1.56 -4.99
N ALA A 65 -0.64 0.53 -4.91
CA ALA A 65 0.46 0.35 -5.85
C ALA A 65 0.43 -0.98 -6.61
N ALA A 66 0.83 -0.88 -7.88
CA ALA A 66 1.22 -2.02 -8.71
C ALA A 66 2.54 -1.72 -9.42
N GLY A 67 3.36 -2.73 -9.62
CA GLY A 67 4.70 -2.56 -10.17
C GLY A 67 5.34 -3.86 -10.65
N THR A 68 6.66 -3.80 -10.81
CA THR A 68 7.48 -4.92 -11.28
C THR A 68 8.54 -5.28 -10.25
N VAL A 69 8.68 -6.57 -9.98
CA VAL A 69 9.77 -7.09 -9.14
C VAL A 69 11.10 -6.86 -9.83
N LEU A 70 12.01 -6.18 -9.16
CA LEU A 70 13.39 -5.94 -9.62
C LEU A 70 14.35 -7.00 -9.08
N GLU A 71 14.17 -7.38 -7.79
CA GLU A 71 15.05 -8.29 -7.09
C GLU A 71 14.27 -9.08 -6.04
N VAL A 72 14.71 -10.30 -5.76
CA VAL A 72 14.13 -11.16 -4.73
C VAL A 72 15.14 -11.42 -3.62
N GLY A 73 14.70 -11.27 -2.39
CA GLY A 73 15.51 -11.56 -1.20
C GLY A 73 15.66 -13.06 -0.92
N PRO A 74 16.56 -13.42 -0.02
CA PRO A 74 16.79 -14.81 0.36
C PRO A 74 15.50 -15.50 0.83
N GLY A 75 15.30 -16.75 0.37
CA GLY A 75 14.17 -17.59 0.76
C GLY A 75 12.87 -17.33 0.00
N VAL A 76 12.82 -16.34 -0.89
CA VAL A 76 11.66 -16.14 -1.78
C VAL A 76 11.78 -17.05 -2.98
N THR A 77 10.79 -17.90 -3.20
CA THR A 77 10.73 -18.89 -4.30
C THR A 77 9.59 -18.64 -5.29
N ASP A 78 8.58 -17.87 -4.87
CA ASP A 78 7.34 -17.70 -5.62
C ASP A 78 7.37 -16.50 -6.58
N PHE A 79 8.45 -15.70 -6.50
CA PHE A 79 8.65 -14.51 -7.33
C PHE A 79 10.03 -14.55 -8.02
N LYS A 80 10.12 -13.81 -9.12
CA LYS A 80 11.38 -13.56 -9.86
C LYS A 80 11.38 -12.14 -10.43
N PRO A 81 12.56 -11.60 -10.75
CA PRO A 81 12.68 -10.33 -11.48
C PRO A 81 11.84 -10.34 -12.75
N GLY A 82 11.12 -9.25 -12.98
CA GLY A 82 10.20 -9.07 -14.10
C GLY A 82 8.75 -9.46 -13.81
N ASP A 83 8.45 -10.11 -12.69
CA ASP A 83 7.05 -10.41 -12.32
C ASP A 83 6.27 -9.13 -12.05
N ARG A 84 5.04 -9.10 -12.55
CA ARG A 84 4.11 -7.99 -12.38
C ARG A 84 3.26 -8.25 -11.13
N VAL A 85 3.19 -7.24 -10.26
CA VAL A 85 2.61 -7.44 -8.92
C VAL A 85 1.77 -6.24 -8.46
N ALA A 86 0.81 -6.52 -7.57
CA ALA A 86 0.15 -5.53 -6.72
C ALA A 86 0.64 -5.70 -5.28
N LEU A 87 0.66 -4.60 -4.53
CA LEU A 87 1.16 -4.54 -3.16
C LEU A 87 0.00 -4.36 -2.18
N GLU A 88 -0.06 -5.19 -1.14
CA GLU A 88 -0.91 -4.95 0.02
C GLU A 88 -0.17 -4.02 1.00
N PRO A 89 -0.67 -2.80 1.23
CA PRO A 89 0.11 -1.75 1.91
C PRO A 89 0.29 -1.97 3.42
N GLY A 90 -0.51 -2.85 4.03
CA GLY A 90 -0.51 -3.08 5.47
C GLY A 90 0.29 -4.31 5.86
N ILE A 91 1.39 -4.13 6.58
CA ILE A 91 2.24 -5.21 7.11
C ILE A 91 1.96 -5.37 8.60
N PRO A 92 1.21 -6.41 9.02
CA PRO A 92 0.84 -6.64 10.42
C PRO A 92 1.97 -7.34 11.21
N ASP A 93 1.85 -7.32 12.52
CA ASP A 93 2.52 -8.28 13.37
C ASP A 93 1.77 -9.62 13.33
N MET A 94 2.35 -10.62 12.65
CA MET A 94 1.75 -11.95 12.49
C MET A 94 1.64 -12.72 13.82
N THR A 95 2.30 -12.27 14.87
CA THR A 95 2.22 -12.87 16.23
C THR A 95 1.13 -12.24 17.09
N SER A 96 0.54 -11.13 16.64
CA SER A 96 -0.54 -10.45 17.36
C SER A 96 -1.79 -11.31 17.49
N ARG A 97 -2.62 -10.97 18.48
CA ARG A 97 -3.91 -11.67 18.65
C ARG A 97 -4.84 -11.49 17.44
N ALA A 98 -4.87 -10.29 16.87
CA ALA A 98 -5.71 -9.99 15.70
C ALA A 98 -5.30 -10.85 14.50
N SER A 99 -4.00 -10.89 14.20
CA SER A 99 -3.45 -11.68 13.10
C SER A 99 -3.69 -13.17 13.28
N ARG A 100 -3.49 -13.71 14.48
CA ARG A 100 -3.76 -15.13 14.79
C ARG A 100 -5.24 -15.51 14.72
N LEU A 101 -6.14 -14.54 14.80
CA LEU A 101 -7.60 -14.74 14.60
C LEU A 101 -8.01 -14.52 13.13
N GLY A 102 -7.08 -14.32 12.20
CA GLY A 102 -7.37 -14.06 10.80
C GLY A 102 -7.87 -12.64 10.51
N MET A 103 -7.69 -11.72 11.46
CA MET A 103 -8.11 -10.32 11.34
C MET A 103 -6.88 -9.40 11.30
N TYR A 104 -5.85 -9.78 10.53
CA TYR A 104 -4.57 -9.09 10.49
C TYR A 104 -4.68 -7.62 10.03
N ASN A 105 -5.67 -7.31 9.21
CA ASN A 105 -5.93 -5.94 8.73
C ASN A 105 -6.33 -4.95 9.84
N VAL A 106 -6.73 -5.44 11.01
CA VAL A 106 -7.05 -4.62 12.20
C VAL A 106 -6.04 -4.82 13.33
N ASP A 107 -4.86 -5.33 13.01
CA ASP A 107 -3.76 -5.42 13.96
C ASP A 107 -3.35 -4.01 14.43
N PRO A 108 -3.32 -3.75 15.75
CA PRO A 108 -2.93 -2.43 16.25
C PRO A 108 -1.47 -2.05 15.97
N ALA A 109 -0.62 -3.01 15.61
CA ALA A 109 0.78 -2.80 15.26
C ALA A 109 1.03 -2.78 13.74
N VAL A 110 -0.03 -2.79 12.91
CA VAL A 110 0.12 -2.76 11.45
C VAL A 110 0.94 -1.54 11.02
N ARG A 111 1.95 -1.80 10.18
CA ARG A 111 2.72 -0.76 9.49
C ARG A 111 2.08 -0.59 8.12
N PHE A 112 1.54 0.59 7.84
CA PHE A 112 0.79 0.84 6.61
C PHE A 112 1.49 1.93 5.79
N PHE A 113 1.67 1.70 4.50
CA PHE A 113 2.26 2.71 3.61
C PHE A 113 1.56 4.06 3.75
N ALA A 114 2.33 5.14 3.65
CA ALA A 114 1.84 6.51 3.77
C ALA A 114 0.97 6.76 5.02
N THR A 115 1.27 6.09 6.13
CA THR A 115 0.65 6.36 7.43
C THR A 115 1.75 6.72 8.44
N PRO A 116 1.83 7.96 8.92
CA PRO A 116 2.93 8.38 9.79
C PRO A 116 3.19 7.43 10.96
N PRO A 117 4.46 7.09 11.24
CA PRO A 117 5.69 7.58 10.60
C PRO A 117 6.19 6.74 9.41
N ILE A 118 5.34 5.93 8.78
CA ILE A 118 5.72 5.00 7.71
C ILE A 118 5.61 5.70 6.35
N ASP A 119 6.69 5.66 5.58
CA ASP A 119 6.71 6.13 4.20
C ASP A 119 5.80 5.30 3.30
N GLY A 120 5.29 5.95 2.24
CA GLY A 120 4.51 5.32 1.18
C GLY A 120 5.36 4.82 0.02
N CYS A 121 4.69 4.59 -1.10
CA CYS A 121 5.27 3.97 -2.28
C CYS A 121 5.26 4.86 -3.55
N LEU A 122 5.00 6.18 -3.43
CA LEU A 122 5.20 7.14 -4.53
C LEU A 122 6.69 7.47 -4.69
N CYS A 123 7.48 6.46 -5.05
CA CYS A 123 8.92 6.53 -5.27
C CYS A 123 9.34 5.51 -6.34
N GLU A 124 10.61 5.57 -6.76
CA GLU A 124 11.11 4.71 -7.84
C GLU A 124 11.21 3.24 -7.41
N GLU A 125 11.53 2.96 -6.13
CA GLU A 125 11.68 1.60 -5.62
C GLU A 125 11.17 1.49 -4.18
N VAL A 126 10.64 0.31 -3.83
CA VAL A 126 10.26 -0.04 -2.46
C VAL A 126 10.77 -1.43 -2.10
N ILE A 127 11.05 -1.66 -0.83
CA ILE A 127 11.23 -3.02 -0.27
C ILE A 127 9.91 -3.42 0.38
N HIS A 128 9.41 -4.61 -0.02
CA HIS A 128 8.11 -5.08 0.44
C HIS A 128 8.13 -6.59 0.69
N PRO A 129 7.46 -7.10 1.74
CA PRO A 129 7.40 -8.53 1.98
C PRO A 129 6.69 -9.29 0.86
N ALA A 130 7.27 -10.39 0.40
CA ALA A 130 6.66 -11.27 -0.60
C ALA A 130 5.28 -11.79 -0.15
N ALA A 131 5.09 -12.02 1.15
CA ALA A 131 3.83 -12.48 1.72
C ALA A 131 2.65 -11.50 1.58
N PHE A 132 2.91 -10.24 1.28
CA PHE A 132 1.92 -9.17 1.05
C PHE A 132 2.01 -8.62 -0.36
N THR A 133 2.51 -9.43 -1.30
CA THR A 133 2.65 -9.11 -2.72
C THR A 133 1.90 -10.15 -3.54
N TYR A 134 1.16 -9.71 -4.55
CA TYR A 134 0.28 -10.57 -5.36
C TYR A 134 0.61 -10.46 -6.85
N HIS A 135 0.73 -11.60 -7.53
CA HIS A 135 0.92 -11.61 -8.98
C HIS A 135 -0.28 -11.00 -9.71
N LEU A 136 0.00 -10.17 -10.71
CA LEU A 136 -1.00 -9.68 -11.65
C LEU A 136 -1.09 -10.61 -12.85
N PRO A 137 -2.31 -10.97 -13.29
CA PRO A 137 -2.50 -11.63 -14.59
C PRO A 137 -1.92 -10.80 -15.73
N ASP A 138 -1.41 -11.43 -16.78
CA ASP A 138 -0.84 -10.73 -17.95
C ASP A 138 -1.84 -9.78 -18.62
N SER A 139 -3.13 -10.11 -18.57
CA SER A 139 -4.21 -9.30 -19.13
C SER A 139 -4.56 -8.06 -18.31
N MET A 140 -4.10 -7.95 -17.06
CA MET A 140 -4.41 -6.84 -16.16
C MET A 140 -3.35 -5.74 -16.33
N SER A 141 -3.76 -4.51 -16.54
CA SER A 141 -2.84 -3.35 -16.54
C SER A 141 -2.34 -3.03 -15.13
N PHE A 142 -1.24 -2.27 -15.01
CA PHE A 142 -0.78 -1.78 -13.71
C PHE A 142 -1.77 -0.81 -13.06
N GLY A 143 -2.55 -0.06 -13.86
CA GLY A 143 -3.62 0.79 -13.33
C GLY A 143 -4.72 -0.03 -12.67
N GLU A 144 -5.18 -1.11 -13.30
CA GLU A 144 -6.13 -2.06 -12.70
C GLU A 144 -5.53 -2.75 -11.48
N GLY A 145 -4.23 -3.08 -11.53
CA GLY A 145 -3.50 -3.66 -10.39
C GLY A 145 -3.46 -2.72 -9.18
N ALA A 146 -3.21 -1.43 -9.40
CA ALA A 146 -3.23 -0.44 -8.33
C ALA A 146 -4.63 -0.26 -7.71
N LEU A 147 -5.70 -0.42 -8.50
CA LEU A 147 -7.08 -0.36 -8.03
C LEU A 147 -7.51 -1.56 -7.18
N LEU A 148 -6.70 -2.61 -7.06
CA LEU A 148 -7.03 -3.76 -6.20
C LEU A 148 -7.13 -3.36 -4.73
N GLU A 149 -6.27 -2.45 -4.28
CA GLU A 149 -6.30 -1.97 -2.89
C GLU A 149 -7.64 -1.29 -2.56
N PRO A 150 -8.05 -0.19 -3.22
CA PRO A 150 -9.32 0.45 -2.89
C PRO A 150 -10.55 -0.43 -3.20
N THR A 151 -10.46 -1.34 -4.19
CA THR A 151 -11.52 -2.31 -4.47
C THR A 151 -11.71 -3.28 -3.29
N ALA A 152 -10.62 -3.69 -2.63
CA ALA A 152 -10.69 -4.57 -1.45
C ALA A 152 -11.47 -3.91 -0.30
N VAL A 153 -11.37 -2.58 -0.13
CA VAL A 153 -12.18 -1.82 0.84
C VAL A 153 -13.67 -1.93 0.52
N GLY A 154 -14.05 -1.71 -0.74
CA GLY A 154 -15.45 -1.84 -1.18
C GLY A 154 -15.98 -3.27 -1.04
N MET A 155 -15.20 -4.27 -1.41
CA MET A 155 -15.56 -5.69 -1.24
C MET A 155 -15.74 -6.06 0.24
N TRP A 156 -14.86 -5.58 1.09
CA TRP A 156 -14.98 -5.83 2.53
C TRP A 156 -16.21 -5.16 3.14
N ALA A 157 -16.52 -3.92 2.72
CA ALA A 157 -17.73 -3.22 3.13
C ALA A 157 -19.01 -4.02 2.73
N ALA A 158 -19.07 -4.50 1.49
CA ALA A 158 -20.18 -5.34 1.01
C ALA A 158 -20.29 -6.65 1.81
N THR A 159 -19.17 -7.30 2.09
CA THR A 159 -19.10 -8.52 2.92
C THR A 159 -19.62 -8.26 4.34
N LYS A 160 -19.18 -7.17 4.97
CA LYS A 160 -19.62 -6.77 6.31
C LYS A 160 -21.11 -6.43 6.37
N ALA A 161 -21.62 -5.77 5.32
CA ALA A 161 -23.04 -5.48 5.18
C ALA A 161 -23.88 -6.73 4.88
N ARG A 162 -23.25 -7.87 4.56
CA ARG A 162 -23.92 -9.14 4.21
C ARG A 162 -24.90 -8.98 3.05
N ILE A 163 -24.53 -8.16 2.05
CA ILE A 163 -25.36 -7.89 0.88
C ILE A 163 -25.59 -9.19 0.10
N LYS A 164 -26.85 -9.43 -0.29
CA LYS A 164 -27.28 -10.61 -1.06
C LYS A 164 -27.89 -10.19 -2.39
N PRO A 165 -27.90 -11.07 -3.41
CA PRO A 165 -28.64 -10.82 -4.64
C PRO A 165 -30.11 -10.48 -4.35
N GLY A 166 -30.59 -9.36 -4.92
CA GLY A 166 -31.95 -8.85 -4.71
C GLY A 166 -32.09 -7.81 -3.58
N ASP A 167 -31.07 -7.57 -2.78
CA ASP A 167 -31.07 -6.50 -1.80
C ASP A 167 -31.06 -5.11 -2.46
N VAL A 168 -31.70 -4.16 -1.81
CA VAL A 168 -31.64 -2.73 -2.19
C VAL A 168 -30.62 -2.05 -1.29
N CYS A 169 -29.59 -1.48 -1.90
CA CYS A 169 -28.50 -0.81 -1.19
C CYS A 169 -28.49 0.69 -1.49
N VAL A 170 -28.19 1.48 -0.47
CA VAL A 170 -27.95 2.93 -0.61
C VAL A 170 -26.49 3.21 -0.27
N VAL A 171 -25.80 3.85 -1.18
CA VAL A 171 -24.40 4.31 -0.99
C VAL A 171 -24.43 5.83 -0.82
N THR A 172 -23.86 6.33 0.27
CA THR A 172 -23.76 7.76 0.55
C THR A 172 -22.31 8.21 0.45
N GLY A 173 -22.10 9.47 0.01
CA GLY A 173 -20.76 10.04 -0.08
C GLY A 173 -19.97 9.64 -1.33
N SER A 174 -20.66 9.26 -2.38
CA SER A 174 -20.06 8.94 -3.70
C SER A 174 -19.95 10.16 -4.59
#